data_0ca6a30dd89b7930e4b8a93812687c9b
#
_entry.id   0ca6a30dd89b7930e4b8a93812687c9b
#
_cell.length_a   1.000
_cell.length_b   1.000
_cell.length_c   1.000
_cell.angle_alpha   90.00
_cell.angle_beta   90.00
_cell.angle_gamma   90.00
#
_symmetry.space_group_name_H-M   'P 1'
#
loop_
_entity.id
_entity.type
_entity.pdbx_description
1 polymer ?
#
loop_
_entity_poly.entity_id
_entity_poly.type
_entity_poly.pdbx_seq_one_letter_code
_entity_poly.pdbx_strand_id
1 'polypeptide(L)'
;MKKFFTLIAAVAMAASVNAQTEWNFSNWDAKTYSETFTKDGLTLNINKNSKGEDAPMTIDGSKKTVDDVKYTQRLKLSGSGSVSDLENLVRVVSFEVEGPGDIYVVAAHASSSGDSRVLKVAAVVDNDITPLEDVSFDANEIKSFTANYNQNKAAKILIYSAKSGMNIYDIKFTPANVSNGISNINVDSAKAGKTYNMAGQQVSGSFKGLVIKNGKKYIK
;
A
#
# COMPACT_ATOMS: atom_id res chain seq x y z
N MET A 1 -37.82 -7.57 -5.94
CA MET A 1 -37.03 -7.44 -4.69
C MET A 1 -35.58 -7.81 -5.01
N LYS A 2 -34.71 -6.82 -5.20
CA LYS A 2 -33.28 -7.03 -5.47
C LYS A 2 -32.60 -7.25 -4.14
N LYS A 3 -32.00 -8.42 -3.94
CA LYS A 3 -31.22 -8.76 -2.74
C LYS A 3 -29.83 -8.15 -2.93
N PHE A 4 -29.55 -7.07 -2.21
CA PHE A 4 -28.21 -6.54 -2.07
C PHE A 4 -27.39 -7.50 -1.18
N PHE A 5 -26.46 -8.23 -1.77
CA PHE A 5 -25.40 -8.89 -1.02
C PHE A 5 -24.24 -7.92 -0.85
N THR A 6 -24.26 -7.18 0.24
CA THR A 6 -23.08 -6.43 0.68
C THR A 6 -22.12 -7.44 1.29
N LEU A 7 -21.13 -7.89 0.51
CA LEU A 7 -20.03 -8.68 1.02
C LEU A 7 -19.03 -7.71 1.70
N ILE A 8 -19.25 -7.45 2.97
CA ILE A 8 -18.25 -6.79 3.80
C ILE A 8 -17.18 -7.85 4.10
N ALA A 9 -16.12 -7.89 3.32
CA ALA A 9 -14.91 -8.59 3.69
C ALA A 9 -14.18 -7.73 4.74
N ALA A 10 -14.51 -7.93 6.00
CA ALA A 10 -13.72 -7.40 7.10
C ALA A 10 -12.38 -8.14 7.13
N VAL A 11 -11.39 -7.62 6.41
CA VAL A 11 -10.00 -8.02 6.60
C VAL A 11 -9.57 -7.39 7.93
N ALA A 12 -9.48 -8.20 8.98
CA ALA A 12 -8.82 -7.82 10.21
C ALA A 12 -7.32 -7.64 9.91
N MET A 13 -6.93 -6.44 9.48
CA MET A 13 -5.53 -6.06 9.44
C MET A 13 -5.08 -5.91 10.90
N ALA A 14 -4.28 -6.86 11.37
CA ALA A 14 -3.52 -6.67 12.59
C ALA A 14 -2.69 -5.39 12.39
N ALA A 15 -2.90 -4.40 13.25
CA ALA A 15 -2.19 -3.13 13.23
C ALA A 15 -0.70 -3.37 13.46
N SER A 16 0.05 -3.66 12.40
CA SER A 16 1.48 -3.45 12.34
C SER A 16 1.69 -2.01 11.91
N VAL A 17 1.74 -1.13 12.89
CA VAL A 17 2.10 0.28 12.70
C VAL A 17 3.44 0.31 11.96
N ASN A 18 3.44 0.78 10.71
CA ASN A 18 4.60 1.00 9.84
C ASN A 18 5.22 -0.22 9.12
N ALA A 19 4.54 -1.33 8.92
CA ALA A 19 5.08 -2.39 8.08
C ALA A 19 4.85 -2.07 6.60
N GLN A 20 5.95 -2.05 5.83
CA GLN A 20 5.89 -2.05 4.37
C GLN A 20 5.22 -3.34 3.89
N THR A 21 4.30 -3.22 2.93
CA THR A 21 3.71 -4.35 2.23
C THR A 21 4.33 -4.44 0.82
N GLU A 22 4.71 -5.65 0.39
CA GLU A 22 5.35 -5.89 -0.91
C GLU A 22 4.64 -7.02 -1.66
N TRP A 23 4.42 -6.81 -2.96
CA TRP A 23 3.89 -7.80 -3.90
C TRP A 23 4.84 -7.95 -5.08
N ASN A 24 5.90 -8.77 -4.86
CA ASN A 24 6.86 -9.12 -5.89
C ASN A 24 6.30 -10.32 -6.69
N PHE A 25 6.01 -10.09 -7.97
CA PHE A 25 5.40 -11.12 -8.83
C PHE A 25 6.33 -12.30 -9.11
N SER A 26 7.63 -12.21 -8.80
CA SER A 26 8.54 -13.36 -8.83
C SER A 26 8.16 -14.45 -7.84
N ASN A 27 7.34 -14.14 -6.83
CA ASN A 27 6.89 -15.05 -5.79
C ASN A 27 5.44 -15.55 -6.01
N TRP A 28 4.88 -15.30 -7.20
CA TRP A 28 3.52 -15.70 -7.55
C TRP A 28 3.53 -16.89 -8.51
N ASP A 29 2.42 -17.64 -8.59
CA ASP A 29 2.27 -18.73 -9.52
C ASP A 29 2.19 -18.22 -10.97
N ALA A 30 3.05 -18.75 -11.84
CA ALA A 30 3.02 -18.43 -13.28
C ALA A 30 1.80 -19.08 -13.93
N LYS A 31 0.77 -18.30 -14.20
CA LYS A 31 -0.47 -18.73 -14.86
C LYS A 31 -1.24 -17.55 -15.43
N THR A 32 -2.24 -17.83 -16.25
CA THR A 32 -3.25 -16.88 -16.69
C THR A 32 -4.41 -16.87 -15.69
N TYR A 33 -4.74 -15.69 -15.20
CA TYR A 33 -5.89 -15.43 -14.36
C TYR A 33 -7.03 -14.91 -15.25
N SER A 34 -8.13 -15.64 -15.27
CA SER A 34 -9.32 -15.33 -16.10
C SER A 34 -10.47 -14.74 -15.27
N GLU A 35 -10.33 -14.76 -13.96
CA GLU A 35 -11.30 -14.24 -13.00
C GLU A 35 -10.57 -13.37 -11.98
N THR A 36 -11.31 -12.44 -11.36
CA THR A 36 -10.77 -11.59 -10.29
C THR A 36 -10.16 -12.45 -9.18
N PHE A 37 -8.93 -12.15 -8.80
CA PHE A 37 -8.14 -12.93 -7.87
C PHE A 37 -7.46 -12.03 -6.84
N THR A 38 -7.55 -12.40 -5.58
CA THR A 38 -6.90 -11.67 -4.48
C THR A 38 -5.88 -12.55 -3.77
N LYS A 39 -4.69 -12.01 -3.53
CA LYS A 39 -3.64 -12.64 -2.73
C LYS A 39 -2.92 -11.58 -1.90
N ASP A 40 -2.75 -11.84 -0.61
CA ASP A 40 -2.03 -10.99 0.34
C ASP A 40 -2.49 -9.50 0.30
N GLY A 41 -3.81 -9.28 0.12
CA GLY A 41 -4.42 -7.95 0.04
C GLY A 41 -4.35 -7.26 -1.33
N LEU A 42 -3.60 -7.81 -2.30
CA LEU A 42 -3.59 -7.31 -3.68
C LEU A 42 -4.64 -8.04 -4.51
N THR A 43 -5.45 -7.29 -5.24
CA THR A 43 -6.50 -7.82 -6.13
C THR A 43 -6.14 -7.56 -7.59
N LEU A 44 -6.15 -8.60 -8.39
CA LEU A 44 -6.16 -8.54 -9.85
C LEU A 44 -7.63 -8.46 -10.29
N ASN A 45 -8.09 -7.29 -10.71
CA ASN A 45 -9.49 -7.10 -11.15
C ASN A 45 -9.60 -7.49 -12.63
N ILE A 46 -10.23 -8.64 -12.86
CA ILE A 46 -10.34 -9.30 -14.17
C ILE A 46 -11.82 -9.47 -14.48
N ASN A 47 -12.40 -8.42 -15.03
CA ASN A 47 -13.78 -8.42 -15.46
C ASN A 47 -13.86 -8.33 -17.00
N LYS A 48 -15.07 -8.47 -17.54
CA LYS A 48 -15.30 -8.30 -18.97
C LYS A 48 -15.17 -6.83 -19.37
N ASN A 49 -14.55 -6.59 -20.53
CA ASN A 49 -14.48 -5.26 -21.11
C ASN A 49 -15.86 -4.77 -21.60
N SER A 50 -15.93 -3.55 -22.08
CA SER A 50 -17.17 -2.94 -22.59
C SER A 50 -17.82 -3.69 -23.77
N LYS A 51 -17.10 -4.60 -24.42
CA LYS A 51 -17.58 -5.46 -25.50
C LYS A 51 -18.06 -6.84 -24.99
N GLY A 52 -17.98 -7.10 -23.68
CA GLY A 52 -18.31 -8.40 -23.08
C GLY A 52 -17.23 -9.46 -23.25
N GLU A 53 -16.02 -9.07 -23.70
CA GLU A 53 -14.87 -9.98 -23.87
C GLU A 53 -14.10 -10.12 -22.57
N ASP A 54 -13.54 -11.31 -22.33
CA ASP A 54 -12.68 -11.57 -21.18
C ASP A 54 -11.40 -10.72 -21.27
N ALA A 55 -10.95 -10.21 -20.13
CA ALA A 55 -9.80 -9.35 -20.01
C ALA A 55 -8.74 -9.95 -19.06
N PRO A 56 -8.16 -11.12 -19.37
CA PRO A 56 -7.28 -11.84 -18.50
C PRO A 56 -5.98 -11.06 -18.23
N MET A 57 -5.37 -11.36 -17.07
CA MET A 57 -4.00 -10.99 -16.75
C MET A 57 -3.14 -12.27 -16.64
N THR A 58 -1.85 -12.17 -16.97
CA THR A 58 -0.98 -13.33 -16.95
C THR A 58 0.28 -13.03 -16.14
N ILE A 59 0.66 -13.95 -15.26
CA ILE A 59 1.99 -13.97 -14.66
C ILE A 59 2.83 -14.95 -15.46
N ASP A 60 3.95 -14.46 -16.00
CA ASP A 60 4.89 -15.29 -16.79
C ASP A 60 6.35 -14.96 -16.47
N GLY A 61 7.25 -15.82 -16.92
CA GLY A 61 8.69 -15.67 -16.74
C GLY A 61 9.23 -14.47 -17.49
N SER A 62 9.95 -13.58 -16.78
CA SER A 62 10.65 -12.44 -17.35
C SER A 62 11.79 -12.02 -16.45
N LYS A 63 13.03 -12.29 -16.85
CA LYS A 63 14.23 -11.95 -16.07
C LYS A 63 14.63 -10.52 -16.34
N LYS A 64 14.56 -9.67 -15.31
CA LYS A 64 14.98 -8.27 -15.35
C LYS A 64 15.69 -7.90 -14.06
N THR A 65 16.56 -6.88 -14.13
CA THR A 65 17.19 -6.27 -12.95
C THR A 65 16.87 -4.78 -12.98
N VAL A 66 16.33 -4.25 -11.90
CA VAL A 66 16.03 -2.83 -11.71
C VAL A 66 16.42 -2.48 -10.27
N ASP A 67 17.14 -1.38 -10.08
CA ASP A 67 17.64 -0.92 -8.77
C ASP A 67 18.36 -2.05 -7.98
N ASP A 68 19.22 -2.83 -8.67
CA ASP A 68 19.96 -3.99 -8.15
C ASP A 68 19.09 -5.18 -7.70
N VAL A 69 17.76 -5.09 -7.83
CA VAL A 69 16.83 -6.20 -7.54
C VAL A 69 16.58 -7.04 -8.80
N LYS A 70 16.69 -8.37 -8.64
CA LYS A 70 16.44 -9.32 -9.71
C LYS A 70 15.01 -9.83 -9.66
N TYR A 71 14.28 -9.64 -10.76
CA TYR A 71 12.93 -10.16 -10.97
C TYR A 71 12.98 -11.34 -11.92
N THR A 72 12.21 -12.39 -11.65
CA THR A 72 12.15 -13.61 -12.48
C THR A 72 10.82 -13.75 -13.21
N GLN A 73 9.79 -13.05 -12.76
CA GLN A 73 8.45 -13.04 -13.33
C GLN A 73 7.88 -11.62 -13.36
N ARG A 74 6.82 -11.45 -14.12
CA ARG A 74 6.05 -10.21 -14.25
C ARG A 74 4.56 -10.51 -14.31
N LEU A 75 3.74 -9.54 -13.91
CA LEU A 75 2.32 -9.48 -14.23
C LEU A 75 2.13 -8.73 -15.56
N LYS A 76 1.52 -9.37 -16.56
CA LYS A 76 1.12 -8.76 -17.83
C LYS A 76 -0.32 -8.29 -17.73
N LEU A 77 -0.54 -6.99 -17.89
CA LEU A 77 -1.89 -6.42 -17.95
C LEU A 77 -2.60 -6.73 -19.28
N SER A 78 -1.83 -7.05 -20.34
CA SER A 78 -2.30 -7.50 -21.66
C SER A 78 -3.23 -6.56 -22.41
N GLY A 79 -3.38 -5.32 -21.95
CA GLY A 79 -4.24 -4.30 -22.57
C GLY A 79 -4.43 -3.08 -21.67
N SER A 80 -5.25 -2.14 -22.11
CA SER A 80 -5.67 -1.01 -21.28
C SER A 80 -6.58 -1.48 -20.15
N GLY A 81 -6.46 -0.82 -19.00
CA GLY A 81 -7.39 -0.94 -17.88
C GLY A 81 -8.60 -0.01 -18.05
N SER A 82 -9.68 -0.32 -17.34
CA SER A 82 -10.85 0.55 -17.21
C SER A 82 -11.23 0.70 -15.74
N VAL A 83 -11.41 1.95 -15.34
CA VAL A 83 -11.83 2.38 -13.99
C VAL A 83 -13.09 3.25 -14.03
N SER A 84 -13.78 3.30 -15.19
CA SER A 84 -15.00 4.08 -15.37
C SER A 84 -16.18 3.56 -14.54
N ASP A 85 -16.13 2.32 -14.13
CA ASP A 85 -17.08 1.67 -13.25
C ASP A 85 -16.29 0.98 -12.13
N LEU A 86 -16.40 1.49 -10.90
CA LEU A 86 -15.68 0.99 -9.73
C LEU A 86 -16.15 -0.40 -9.28
N GLU A 87 -17.35 -0.80 -9.66
CA GLU A 87 -17.89 -2.16 -9.41
C GLU A 87 -17.39 -3.15 -10.47
N ASN A 88 -16.96 -2.65 -11.66
CA ASN A 88 -16.53 -3.46 -12.78
C ASN A 88 -15.14 -3.01 -13.30
N LEU A 89 -14.14 -3.02 -12.44
CA LEU A 89 -12.74 -2.73 -12.80
C LEU A 89 -12.20 -3.79 -13.77
N VAL A 90 -11.58 -3.37 -14.87
CA VAL A 90 -11.07 -4.26 -15.92
C VAL A 90 -9.56 -4.07 -16.09
N ARG A 91 -8.76 -5.14 -15.93
CA ARG A 91 -7.29 -5.10 -15.97
C ARG A 91 -6.70 -4.03 -15.04
N VAL A 92 -7.21 -3.98 -13.82
CA VAL A 92 -6.75 -3.07 -12.76
C VAL A 92 -6.17 -3.89 -11.63
N VAL A 93 -4.99 -3.53 -11.18
CA VAL A 93 -4.43 -4.03 -9.91
C VAL A 93 -4.89 -3.09 -8.82
N SER A 94 -5.40 -3.61 -7.70
CA SER A 94 -5.86 -2.76 -6.61
C SER A 94 -5.51 -3.35 -5.24
N PHE A 95 -5.37 -2.45 -4.25
CA PHE A 95 -5.22 -2.80 -2.84
C PHE A 95 -5.76 -1.66 -1.97
N GLU A 96 -6.11 -2.00 -0.72
CA GLU A 96 -6.62 -1.02 0.24
C GLU A 96 -5.49 -0.47 1.10
N VAL A 97 -5.57 0.80 1.46
CA VAL A 97 -4.67 1.48 2.39
C VAL A 97 -5.49 2.24 3.44
N GLU A 98 -5.00 2.31 4.68
CA GLU A 98 -5.69 2.97 5.78
C GLU A 98 -5.37 4.47 5.89
N GLY A 99 -4.36 4.95 5.18
CA GLY A 99 -3.89 6.33 5.25
C GLY A 99 -2.75 6.62 4.29
N PRO A 100 -2.06 7.74 4.47
CA PRO A 100 -1.02 8.20 3.55
C PRO A 100 0.17 7.23 3.49
N GLY A 101 0.86 7.24 2.35
CA GLY A 101 2.04 6.42 2.13
C GLY A 101 2.56 6.51 0.70
N ASP A 102 3.68 5.85 0.50
CA ASP A 102 4.38 5.78 -0.77
C ASP A 102 4.07 4.47 -1.48
N ILE A 103 3.68 4.55 -2.74
CA ILE A 103 3.43 3.42 -3.63
C ILE A 103 4.60 3.32 -4.61
N TYR A 104 5.55 2.42 -4.33
CA TYR A 104 6.65 2.11 -5.24
C TYR A 104 6.22 1.04 -6.23
N VAL A 105 6.52 1.25 -7.53
CA VAL A 105 6.15 0.33 -8.60
C VAL A 105 7.35 0.13 -9.53
N VAL A 106 7.62 -1.14 -9.88
CA VAL A 106 8.55 -1.50 -10.96
C VAL A 106 7.73 -1.98 -12.15
N ALA A 107 7.82 -1.27 -13.27
CA ALA A 107 7.04 -1.57 -14.45
C ALA A 107 7.85 -1.44 -15.74
N ALA A 108 7.30 -2.00 -16.81
CA ALA A 108 7.90 -1.94 -18.13
C ALA A 108 6.83 -1.80 -19.23
N HIS A 109 7.23 -1.18 -20.32
CA HIS A 109 6.50 -1.28 -21.59
C HIS A 109 6.43 -2.74 -22.05
N ALA A 110 5.25 -3.23 -22.45
CA ALA A 110 5.09 -4.64 -22.81
C ALA A 110 5.59 -5.00 -24.21
N SER A 111 6.08 -4.04 -24.99
CA SER A 111 6.61 -4.24 -26.36
C SER A 111 7.98 -3.60 -26.52
N SER A 112 8.79 -4.13 -27.41
CA SER A 112 10.08 -3.54 -27.82
C SER A 112 9.94 -2.44 -28.91
N SER A 113 8.73 -2.15 -29.35
CA SER A 113 8.43 -1.15 -30.37
C SER A 113 7.06 -0.54 -30.16
N GLY A 114 6.80 0.57 -30.83
CA GLY A 114 5.52 1.29 -30.81
C GLY A 114 5.57 2.55 -29.95
N ASP A 115 4.42 3.20 -29.82
CA ASP A 115 4.27 4.45 -29.06
C ASP A 115 4.47 4.23 -27.57
N SER A 116 4.86 5.29 -26.86
CA SER A 116 4.94 5.33 -25.42
C SER A 116 3.59 4.95 -24.78
N ARG A 117 3.65 4.30 -23.65
CA ARG A 117 2.48 3.85 -22.86
C ARG A 117 2.52 4.45 -21.47
N VAL A 118 1.35 4.71 -20.92
CA VAL A 118 1.22 5.33 -19.60
C VAL A 118 0.66 4.31 -18.62
N LEU A 119 1.39 4.08 -17.54
CA LEU A 119 0.87 3.42 -16.36
C LEU A 119 0.33 4.49 -15.41
N LYS A 120 -0.89 4.30 -14.93
CA LYS A 120 -1.58 5.22 -14.03
C LYS A 120 -1.68 4.63 -12.65
N VAL A 121 -1.44 5.49 -11.65
CA VAL A 121 -1.76 5.20 -10.25
C VAL A 121 -2.81 6.21 -9.79
N ALA A 122 -3.88 5.73 -9.20
CA ALA A 122 -4.97 6.56 -8.69
C ALA A 122 -5.44 6.04 -7.32
N ALA A 123 -6.05 6.90 -6.53
CA ALA A 123 -6.73 6.55 -5.29
C ALA A 123 -8.23 6.75 -5.45
N VAL A 124 -9.02 5.83 -4.89
CA VAL A 124 -10.46 5.97 -4.73
C VAL A 124 -10.75 6.28 -3.27
N VAL A 125 -11.33 7.44 -3.02
CA VAL A 125 -11.76 7.90 -1.70
C VAL A 125 -13.22 8.34 -1.81
N ASP A 126 -14.09 7.79 -0.98
CA ASP A 126 -15.52 8.13 -0.97
C ASP A 126 -16.18 8.00 -2.37
N ASN A 127 -15.76 7.00 -3.18
CA ASN A 127 -16.13 6.74 -4.58
C ASN A 127 -15.58 7.75 -5.62
N ASP A 128 -14.78 8.71 -5.22
CA ASP A 128 -14.13 9.63 -6.14
C ASP A 128 -12.73 9.13 -6.52
N ILE A 129 -12.43 9.11 -7.83
CA ILE A 129 -11.11 8.73 -8.35
C ILE A 129 -10.22 9.96 -8.43
N THR A 130 -9.14 9.95 -7.65
CA THR A 130 -8.11 10.99 -7.67
C THR A 130 -6.83 10.43 -8.31
N PRO A 131 -6.34 10.97 -9.43
CA PRO A 131 -5.03 10.61 -9.98
C PRO A 131 -3.91 10.93 -8.99
N LEU A 132 -2.97 10.00 -8.82
CA LEU A 132 -1.78 10.18 -8.00
C LEU A 132 -0.54 10.37 -8.89
N GLU A 133 -0.36 9.51 -9.89
CA GLU A 133 0.80 9.56 -10.78
C GLU A 133 0.46 8.96 -12.16
N ASP A 134 0.97 9.58 -13.22
CA ASP A 134 0.89 9.12 -14.60
C ASP A 134 2.31 8.99 -15.16
N VAL A 135 2.80 7.77 -15.35
CA VAL A 135 4.19 7.51 -15.77
C VAL A 135 4.24 6.97 -17.19
N SER A 136 4.93 7.69 -18.07
CA SER A 136 5.16 7.26 -19.44
C SER A 136 6.36 6.30 -19.52
N PHE A 137 6.21 5.29 -20.36
CA PHE A 137 7.24 4.30 -20.70
C PHE A 137 7.42 4.24 -22.20
N ASP A 138 8.62 4.48 -22.68
CA ASP A 138 8.97 4.26 -24.07
C ASP A 138 9.11 2.77 -24.38
N ALA A 139 9.09 2.43 -25.68
CA ALA A 139 9.25 1.06 -26.10
C ALA A 139 10.52 0.42 -25.51
N ASN A 140 10.40 -0.79 -25.00
CA ASN A 140 11.46 -1.54 -24.30
C ASN A 140 11.95 -0.94 -22.97
N GLU A 141 11.36 0.17 -22.51
CA GLU A 141 11.75 0.78 -21.23
C GLU A 141 11.23 -0.04 -20.04
N ILE A 142 12.08 -0.13 -19.02
CA ILE A 142 11.75 -0.62 -17.69
C ILE A 142 12.33 0.34 -16.66
N LYS A 143 11.54 0.71 -15.66
CA LYS A 143 11.99 1.56 -14.55
C LYS A 143 11.10 1.39 -13.32
N SER A 144 11.61 1.89 -12.21
CA SER A 144 10.83 2.12 -10.99
C SER A 144 10.35 3.56 -10.91
N PHE A 145 9.29 3.76 -10.13
CA PHE A 145 8.79 5.08 -9.74
C PHE A 145 8.02 4.98 -8.43
N THR A 146 7.76 6.12 -7.80
CA THR A 146 6.96 6.21 -6.58
C THR A 146 5.84 7.22 -6.77
N ALA A 147 4.60 6.78 -6.53
CA ALA A 147 3.44 7.64 -6.40
C ALA A 147 3.16 7.89 -4.91
N ASN A 148 2.65 9.09 -4.54
CA ASN A 148 2.39 9.45 -3.17
C ASN A 148 0.89 9.57 -2.91
N TYR A 149 0.38 8.85 -1.92
CA TYR A 149 -0.95 9.08 -1.38
C TYR A 149 -0.82 9.87 -0.06
N ASN A 150 -1.38 11.10 -0.02
CA ASN A 150 -1.14 12.04 1.07
C ASN A 150 -2.37 12.35 1.94
N GLN A 151 -3.49 11.61 1.74
CA GLN A 151 -4.71 11.85 2.52
C GLN A 151 -4.75 10.98 3.77
N ASN A 152 -5.15 11.55 4.91
CA ASN A 152 -5.38 10.82 6.16
C ASN A 152 -6.75 10.11 6.15
N LYS A 153 -7.04 9.36 5.08
CA LYS A 153 -8.27 8.57 4.89
C LYS A 153 -7.91 7.23 4.31
N ALA A 154 -8.72 6.22 4.60
CA ALA A 154 -8.65 4.95 3.89
C ALA A 154 -8.97 5.15 2.41
N ALA A 155 -8.26 4.41 1.55
CA ALA A 155 -8.42 4.50 0.10
C ALA A 155 -8.19 3.13 -0.57
N LYS A 156 -8.81 2.94 -1.73
CA LYS A 156 -8.43 1.88 -2.66
C LYS A 156 -7.46 2.44 -3.68
N ILE A 157 -6.25 1.92 -3.74
CA ILE A 157 -5.26 2.27 -4.76
C ILE A 157 -5.52 1.43 -6.01
N LEU A 158 -5.50 2.09 -7.17
CA LEU A 158 -5.68 1.49 -8.49
C LEU A 158 -4.42 1.69 -9.32
N ILE A 159 -3.93 0.62 -9.95
CA ILE A 159 -2.79 0.65 -10.88
C ILE A 159 -3.25 0.01 -12.19
N TYR A 160 -3.18 0.75 -13.28
CA TYR A 160 -3.67 0.29 -14.58
C TYR A 160 -2.98 0.99 -15.76
N SER A 161 -2.99 0.35 -16.92
CA SER A 161 -2.50 0.97 -18.15
C SER A 161 -3.58 1.85 -18.79
N ALA A 162 -3.22 3.08 -19.16
CA ALA A 162 -4.12 3.96 -19.89
C ALA A 162 -4.36 3.50 -21.33
N LYS A 163 -3.35 2.89 -21.97
CA LYS A 163 -3.40 2.46 -23.37
C LYS A 163 -2.51 1.24 -23.58
N SER A 164 -3.09 0.14 -24.07
CA SER A 164 -2.34 -1.07 -24.43
C SER A 164 -1.70 -1.81 -23.24
N GLY A 165 -0.88 -2.85 -23.48
CA GLY A 165 -0.32 -3.69 -22.43
C GLY A 165 0.89 -3.08 -21.72
N MET A 166 0.92 -3.23 -20.41
CA MET A 166 2.07 -2.94 -19.54
C MET A 166 2.43 -4.18 -18.74
N ASN A 167 3.65 -4.24 -18.25
CA ASN A 167 4.12 -5.29 -17.34
C ASN A 167 4.46 -4.67 -15.99
N ILE A 168 4.10 -5.35 -14.90
CA ILE A 168 4.46 -4.96 -13.53
C ILE A 168 5.30 -6.08 -12.92
N TYR A 169 6.41 -5.74 -12.27
CA TYR A 169 7.32 -6.69 -11.62
C TYR A 169 7.16 -6.68 -10.11
N ASP A 170 6.93 -5.50 -9.55
CA ASP A 170 6.87 -5.29 -8.11
C ASP A 170 5.97 -4.10 -7.76
N ILE A 171 5.27 -4.22 -6.65
CA ILE A 171 4.51 -3.14 -6.03
C ILE A 171 4.83 -3.17 -4.54
N LYS A 172 5.14 -1.99 -3.95
CA LYS A 172 5.33 -1.85 -2.50
C LYS A 172 4.50 -0.68 -2.01
N PHE A 173 3.86 -0.85 -0.87
CA PHE A 173 3.26 0.24 -0.13
C PHE A 173 4.00 0.43 1.19
N THR A 174 4.50 1.64 1.40
CA THR A 174 5.15 2.04 2.65
C THR A 174 4.27 3.10 3.31
N PRO A 175 3.55 2.77 4.39
CA PRO A 175 2.76 3.76 5.10
C PRO A 175 3.63 4.92 5.56
N ALA A 176 3.17 6.15 5.38
CA ALA A 176 3.84 7.30 5.97
C ALA A 176 3.83 7.14 7.49
N ASN A 177 4.94 7.51 8.14
CA ASN A 177 4.98 7.61 9.59
C ASN A 177 4.01 8.70 10.03
N VAL A 178 2.73 8.36 10.13
CA VAL A 178 1.76 9.20 10.84
C VAL A 178 2.24 9.17 12.29
N SER A 179 2.85 10.25 12.72
CA SER A 179 3.11 10.50 14.13
C SER A 179 1.75 10.38 14.85
N ASN A 180 1.45 9.18 15.35
CA ASN A 180 0.31 8.97 16.23
C ASN A 180 0.54 9.89 17.41
N GLY A 181 -0.20 10.96 17.53
CA GLY A 181 -0.16 12.10 18.43
C GLY A 181 0.44 12.01 19.85
N ILE A 182 1.37 11.09 20.09
CA ILE A 182 2.25 11.03 21.25
C ILE A 182 3.58 11.76 20.96
N SER A 183 3.65 12.58 19.92
CA SER A 183 4.81 13.42 19.61
C SER A 183 5.03 14.57 20.61
N ASN A 184 4.13 14.76 21.57
CA ASN A 184 4.33 15.61 22.73
C ASN A 184 3.71 14.94 23.96
N ILE A 185 4.35 13.87 24.46
CA ILE A 185 4.49 13.87 25.89
C ILE A 185 5.42 15.08 26.16
N ASN A 186 4.84 16.27 26.24
CA ASN A 186 5.38 17.27 27.12
C ASN A 186 5.38 16.54 28.46
N VAL A 187 6.46 15.93 28.80
CA VAL A 187 6.85 15.80 30.19
C VAL A 187 7.02 17.25 30.56
N ASP A 188 5.90 17.91 30.78
CA ASP A 188 5.84 19.16 31.51
C ASP A 188 6.76 18.87 32.66
N SER A 189 7.92 19.51 32.60
CA SER A 189 9.05 19.34 33.48
C SER A 189 8.51 18.85 34.79
N ALA A 190 8.61 17.52 35.02
CA ALA A 190 8.00 16.84 36.14
C ALA A 190 8.43 17.67 37.31
N LYS A 191 7.50 18.36 37.96
CA LYS A 191 7.81 19.48 38.88
C LYS A 191 8.97 19.02 39.73
N ALA A 192 10.15 19.56 39.43
CA ALA A 192 11.41 19.12 40.00
C ALA A 192 11.22 19.13 41.51
N GLY A 193 11.24 17.96 42.13
CA GLY A 193 11.08 17.85 43.55
C GLY A 193 10.07 16.84 44.08
N LYS A 194 9.13 16.31 43.30
CA LYS A 194 8.20 15.30 43.81
C LYS A 194 8.89 13.96 43.99
N THR A 195 8.68 13.35 45.16
CA THR A 195 9.25 12.05 45.57
C THR A 195 8.12 11.04 45.68
N TYR A 196 8.31 9.85 45.10
CA TYR A 196 7.33 8.78 45.11
C TYR A 196 7.91 7.52 45.80
N ASN A 197 7.08 6.76 46.50
CA ASN A 197 7.47 5.45 46.97
C ASN A 197 7.42 4.41 45.82
N MET A 198 7.78 3.15 46.11
CA MET A 198 7.76 2.05 45.14
C MET A 198 6.36 1.69 44.60
N ALA A 199 5.31 2.07 45.33
CA ALA A 199 3.92 1.91 44.91
C ALA A 199 3.40 3.07 44.05
N GLY A 200 4.26 4.05 43.67
CA GLY A 200 3.88 5.22 42.84
C GLY A 200 3.15 6.32 43.60
N GLN A 201 3.02 6.24 44.95
CA GLN A 201 2.37 7.26 45.76
C GLN A 201 3.36 8.37 46.10
N GLN A 202 2.91 9.63 45.98
CA GLN A 202 3.74 10.77 46.34
C GLN A 202 3.95 10.78 47.88
N VAL A 203 5.21 10.91 48.29
CA VAL A 203 5.59 10.89 49.71
C VAL A 203 6.26 12.20 50.15
N SER A 204 6.13 12.53 51.43
CA SER A 204 6.74 13.70 52.01
C SER A 204 8.26 13.56 52.24
N GLY A 205 8.92 14.68 52.52
CA GLY A 205 10.37 14.69 52.82
C GLY A 205 10.79 13.81 54.00
N SER A 206 9.87 13.51 54.92
CA SER A 206 10.10 12.70 56.14
C SER A 206 9.92 11.19 55.91
N PHE A 207 9.49 10.73 54.74
CA PHE A 207 9.31 9.31 54.44
C PHE A 207 10.68 8.58 54.47
N LYS A 208 10.76 7.48 55.20
CA LYS A 208 11.94 6.60 55.25
C LYS A 208 11.68 5.36 54.40
N GLY A 209 12.61 5.04 53.53
CA GLY A 209 12.56 3.89 52.63
C GLY A 209 13.02 4.18 51.22
N LEU A 210 12.80 3.25 50.28
CA LEU A 210 13.17 3.43 48.89
C LEU A 210 12.18 4.37 48.16
N VAL A 211 12.71 5.45 47.59
CA VAL A 211 11.93 6.47 46.88
C VAL A 211 12.48 6.73 45.52
N ILE A 212 11.62 7.20 44.63
CA ILE A 212 11.96 7.64 43.24
C ILE A 212 11.78 9.16 43.18
N LYS A 213 12.85 9.86 42.82
CA LYS A 213 12.83 11.31 42.55
C LYS A 213 13.58 11.60 41.26
N ASN A 214 12.96 12.33 40.33
CA ASN A 214 13.53 12.64 39.00
C ASN A 214 14.03 11.39 38.25
N GLY A 215 13.25 10.29 38.30
CA GLY A 215 13.60 9.02 37.63
C GLY A 215 14.74 8.21 38.26
N LYS A 216 15.34 8.70 39.37
CA LYS A 216 16.39 8.00 40.09
C LYS A 216 15.87 7.43 41.44
N LYS A 217 16.39 6.25 41.82
CA LYS A 217 16.07 5.60 43.09
C LYS A 217 17.02 6.06 44.22
N TYR A 218 16.48 6.36 45.36
CA TYR A 218 17.23 6.75 46.57
C TYR A 218 16.67 6.03 47.79
N ILE A 219 17.52 5.72 48.74
CA ILE A 219 17.12 5.28 50.09
C ILE A 219 17.15 6.51 50.99
N LYS A 220 16.06 6.80 51.65
CA LYS A 220 15.93 7.86 52.65
C LYS A 220 15.84 7.27 54.06
#